data_38cf904834e5ad5bd5279a40777c7e5a
#
_entry.id   38cf904834e5ad5bd5279a40777c7e5a
#
_cell.length_a   1.000
_cell.length_b   1.000
_cell.length_c   1.000
_cell.angle_alpha   90.00
_cell.angle_beta   90.00
_cell.angle_gamma   90.00
#
_symmetry.space_group_name_H-M   'P 1'
#
loop_
_entity.id
_entity.type
_entity.pdbx_description
1 polymer ?
#
loop_
_entity_poly.entity_id
_entity_poly.type
_entity_poly.pdbx_seq_one_letter_code
_entity_poly.pdbx_strand_id
1 'polypeptide(L)'
;RHIDTAFFYKNEAAIGAALKKWFQKGGKRDDIFITSKLPPHANRADSVEKYLKKSLDDLDLEFVDMYLIHAPFGIKEGDNFSPAIGMNGSQIFEIADHVALWQKMEEQVTAGRAKSIGLSNFNQTQILNVYNNAKIKPSNLQVESHAYFKQTELREFCKKHSIVMTAYAPLGSPNTANELHKGTSKELPSLIGLPEIKEIAHKYNKTAAQVLLRHVVQAGIVAIPKSSNKDRQRENFDIFDFTLSEEDIEKINKLEKGEKGRFFDFLGINK
;
A
#
# COMPACT_ATOMS: atom_id res chain seq x y z
N ARG A 1 -6.16 13.83 2.37
CA ARG A 1 -7.02 13.83 1.17
C ARG A 1 -6.65 12.68 0.22
N HIS A 2 -6.22 11.55 0.76
CA HIS A 2 -5.90 10.34 0.01
C HIS A 2 -6.64 9.16 0.65
N ILE A 3 -7.37 8.41 -0.16
CA ILE A 3 -7.98 7.13 0.24
C ILE A 3 -7.29 6.04 -0.55
N ASP A 4 -6.69 5.09 0.16
CA ASP A 4 -6.12 3.87 -0.39
C ASP A 4 -7.08 2.71 -0.09
N THR A 5 -7.59 2.10 -1.14
CA THR A 5 -8.43 0.90 -1.06
C THR A 5 -7.94 -0.16 -2.03
N ALA A 6 -8.64 -1.25 -2.16
CA ALA A 6 -8.41 -2.32 -3.12
C ALA A 6 -9.69 -3.14 -3.30
N PHE A 7 -9.86 -3.70 -4.48
CA PHE A 7 -10.92 -4.66 -4.76
C PHE A 7 -10.98 -5.79 -3.70
N PHE A 8 -9.79 -6.29 -3.31
CA PHE A 8 -9.66 -7.37 -2.34
C PHE A 8 -10.17 -7.03 -0.94
N TYR A 9 -10.25 -5.74 -0.59
CA TYR A 9 -10.70 -5.31 0.75
C TYR A 9 -12.23 -5.35 0.92
N LYS A 10 -12.98 -5.53 -0.18
CA LYS A 10 -14.45 -5.62 -0.21
C LYS A 10 -15.16 -4.44 0.47
N ASN A 11 -14.57 -3.26 0.40
CA ASN A 11 -15.09 -2.05 1.03
C ASN A 11 -15.31 -0.88 0.05
N GLU A 12 -15.08 -1.07 -1.25
CA GLU A 12 -15.17 -0.03 -2.27
C GLU A 12 -16.57 0.57 -2.34
N ALA A 13 -17.63 -0.23 -2.28
CA ALA A 13 -19.01 0.26 -2.27
C ALA A 13 -19.33 1.15 -1.04
N ALA A 14 -18.77 0.82 0.13
CA ALA A 14 -18.93 1.65 1.33
C ALA A 14 -18.18 3.00 1.19
N ILE A 15 -17.01 2.98 0.56
CA ILE A 15 -16.24 4.19 0.24
C ILE A 15 -16.99 5.04 -0.79
N GLY A 16 -17.53 4.44 -1.85
CA GLY A 16 -18.36 5.13 -2.85
C GLY A 16 -19.55 5.84 -2.22
N ALA A 17 -20.28 5.14 -1.33
CA ALA A 17 -21.40 5.74 -0.60
C ALA A 17 -20.96 6.92 0.30
N ALA A 18 -19.75 6.88 0.87
CA ALA A 18 -19.20 7.97 1.66
C ALA A 18 -18.77 9.16 0.78
N LEU A 19 -18.12 8.89 -0.37
CA LEU A 19 -17.72 9.89 -1.36
C LEU A 19 -18.93 10.61 -1.93
N LYS A 20 -20.00 9.89 -2.27
CA LYS A 20 -21.27 10.48 -2.74
C LYS A 20 -21.85 11.49 -1.74
N LYS A 21 -21.88 11.14 -0.45
CA LYS A 21 -22.32 12.06 0.61
C LYS A 21 -21.39 13.26 0.75
N TRP A 22 -20.10 13.09 0.54
CA TRP A 22 -19.12 14.17 0.60
C TRP A 22 -19.26 15.12 -0.59
N PHE A 23 -19.47 14.61 -1.81
CA PHE A 23 -19.75 15.41 -3.01
C PHE A 23 -21.06 16.23 -2.85
N GLN A 24 -22.11 15.61 -2.31
CA GLN A 24 -23.38 16.30 -2.03
C GLN A 24 -23.23 17.48 -1.06
N LYS A 25 -22.19 17.48 -0.23
CA LYS A 25 -21.84 18.58 0.71
C LYS A 25 -20.86 19.59 0.10
N GLY A 26 -20.62 19.56 -1.20
CA GLY A 26 -19.77 20.49 -1.91
C GLY A 26 -18.31 20.06 -2.06
N GLY A 27 -17.95 18.84 -1.70
CA GLY A 27 -16.64 18.27 -1.99
C GLY A 27 -16.42 18.12 -3.49
N LYS A 28 -15.19 18.33 -3.98
CA LYS A 28 -14.85 18.20 -5.39
C LYS A 28 -14.01 16.95 -5.63
N ARG A 29 -14.22 16.27 -6.77
CA ARG A 29 -13.46 15.06 -7.14
C ARG A 29 -11.94 15.31 -7.13
N ASP A 30 -11.50 16.49 -7.57
CA ASP A 30 -10.09 16.87 -7.61
C ASP A 30 -9.46 17.15 -6.24
N ASP A 31 -10.27 17.29 -5.20
CA ASP A 31 -9.77 17.49 -3.83
C ASP A 31 -9.33 16.19 -3.16
N ILE A 32 -9.58 15.03 -3.77
CA ILE A 32 -9.31 13.73 -3.18
C ILE A 32 -8.57 12.81 -4.16
N PHE A 33 -7.53 12.17 -3.67
CA PHE A 33 -6.75 11.16 -4.40
C PHE A 33 -7.24 9.77 -4.02
N ILE A 34 -7.67 8.97 -5.00
CA ILE A 34 -8.19 7.62 -4.80
C ILE A 34 -7.25 6.61 -5.42
N THR A 35 -6.77 5.68 -4.61
CA THR A 35 -6.01 4.51 -5.04
C THR A 35 -6.87 3.26 -4.92
N SER A 36 -6.95 2.45 -5.98
CA SER A 36 -7.43 1.07 -5.92
C SER A 36 -6.43 0.10 -6.54
N LYS A 37 -6.68 -1.21 -6.41
CA LYS A 37 -5.70 -2.23 -6.78
C LYS A 37 -6.36 -3.43 -7.46
N LEU A 38 -5.72 -3.90 -8.53
CA LEU A 38 -6.04 -5.16 -9.21
C LEU A 38 -5.73 -6.34 -8.29
N PRO A 39 -6.70 -7.18 -7.94
CA PRO A 39 -6.45 -8.28 -7.02
C PRO A 39 -5.62 -9.40 -7.67
N PRO A 40 -4.89 -10.22 -6.91
CA PRO A 40 -4.05 -11.30 -7.45
C PRO A 40 -4.79 -12.31 -8.33
N HIS A 41 -6.08 -12.56 -8.08
CA HIS A 41 -6.90 -13.44 -8.90
C HIS A 41 -7.41 -12.80 -10.21
N ALA A 42 -6.98 -11.58 -10.48
CA ALA A 42 -7.17 -10.88 -11.74
C ALA A 42 -5.84 -10.54 -12.43
N ASN A 43 -4.72 -11.08 -11.98
CA ASN A 43 -3.40 -10.83 -12.57
C ASN A 43 -3.22 -11.53 -13.92
N ARG A 44 -4.17 -11.29 -14.82
CA ARG A 44 -4.18 -11.68 -16.23
C ARG A 44 -4.55 -10.50 -17.10
N ALA A 45 -3.98 -10.44 -18.30
CA ALA A 45 -4.17 -9.32 -19.21
C ALA A 45 -5.66 -9.07 -19.56
N ASP A 46 -6.45 -10.12 -19.75
CA ASP A 46 -7.88 -10.08 -20.09
C ASP A 46 -8.80 -9.65 -18.94
N SER A 47 -8.29 -9.66 -17.70
CA SER A 47 -9.08 -9.36 -16.50
C SER A 47 -8.95 -7.90 -16.03
N VAL A 48 -7.89 -7.18 -16.42
CA VAL A 48 -7.59 -5.83 -15.89
C VAL A 48 -8.75 -4.86 -16.05
N GLU A 49 -9.29 -4.73 -17.27
CA GLU A 49 -10.39 -3.80 -17.54
C GLU A 49 -11.66 -4.17 -16.78
N LYS A 50 -12.01 -5.47 -16.77
CA LYS A 50 -13.18 -6.00 -16.08
C LYS A 50 -13.17 -5.66 -14.59
N TYR A 51 -12.02 -5.83 -13.93
CA TYR A 51 -11.90 -5.58 -12.49
C TYR A 51 -11.82 -4.08 -12.15
N LEU A 52 -11.15 -3.28 -12.99
CA LEU A 52 -11.15 -1.84 -12.77
C LEU A 52 -12.55 -1.25 -12.96
N LYS A 53 -13.30 -1.66 -14.00
CA LYS A 53 -14.70 -1.22 -14.17
C LYS A 53 -15.54 -1.57 -12.96
N LYS A 54 -15.42 -2.79 -12.43
CA LYS A 54 -16.14 -3.19 -11.22
C LYS A 54 -15.76 -2.34 -10.00
N SER A 55 -14.48 -2.03 -9.81
CA SER A 55 -14.04 -1.10 -8.76
C SER A 55 -14.62 0.31 -8.94
N LEU A 56 -14.65 0.82 -10.17
CA LEU A 56 -15.23 2.14 -10.48
C LEU A 56 -16.74 2.16 -10.22
N ASP A 57 -17.46 1.11 -10.61
CA ASP A 57 -18.89 0.97 -10.32
C ASP A 57 -19.14 0.96 -8.80
N ASP A 58 -18.37 0.18 -8.04
CA ASP A 58 -18.51 0.11 -6.57
C ASP A 58 -18.15 1.44 -5.89
N LEU A 59 -17.16 2.18 -6.41
CA LEU A 59 -16.75 3.48 -5.89
C LEU A 59 -17.69 4.63 -6.33
N ASP A 60 -18.60 4.41 -7.29
CA ASP A 60 -19.44 5.43 -7.95
C ASP A 60 -18.56 6.56 -8.53
N LEU A 61 -17.48 6.16 -9.28
CA LEU A 61 -16.49 7.06 -9.87
C LEU A 61 -16.23 6.74 -11.35
N GLU A 62 -15.87 7.75 -12.14
CA GLU A 62 -15.46 7.59 -13.53
C GLU A 62 -14.00 7.13 -13.67
N PHE A 63 -13.14 7.51 -12.71
CA PHE A 63 -11.71 7.16 -12.67
C PHE A 63 -11.16 7.07 -11.26
N VAL A 64 -10.06 6.34 -11.12
CA VAL A 64 -9.17 6.41 -9.95
C VAL A 64 -7.92 7.23 -10.28
N ASP A 65 -7.31 7.86 -9.26
CA ASP A 65 -6.07 8.61 -9.45
C ASP A 65 -4.86 7.68 -9.60
N MET A 66 -4.89 6.55 -8.92
CA MET A 66 -3.86 5.52 -8.97
C MET A 66 -4.50 4.13 -9.04
N TYR A 67 -4.06 3.30 -9.99
CA TYR A 67 -4.40 1.89 -10.04
C TYR A 67 -3.14 1.03 -9.94
N LEU A 68 -3.09 0.12 -8.98
CA LEU A 68 -1.91 -0.70 -8.70
C LEU A 68 -2.16 -2.17 -9.04
N ILE A 69 -1.14 -2.89 -9.52
CA ILE A 69 -1.10 -4.35 -9.43
C ILE A 69 -0.81 -4.69 -7.96
N HIS A 70 -1.73 -5.37 -7.27
CA HIS A 70 -1.69 -5.55 -5.80
C HIS A 70 -0.56 -6.45 -5.33
N ALA A 71 -0.18 -7.44 -6.14
CA ALA A 71 0.90 -8.38 -5.83
C ALA A 71 1.50 -8.94 -7.11
N PRO A 72 2.77 -9.42 -7.09
CA PRO A 72 3.46 -9.93 -8.28
C PRO A 72 3.03 -11.34 -8.71
N PHE A 73 2.25 -12.05 -7.92
CA PHE A 73 1.78 -13.39 -8.22
C PHE A 73 0.32 -13.40 -8.70
N GLY A 74 -0.04 -14.41 -9.48
CA GLY A 74 -1.41 -14.70 -9.89
C GLY A 74 -2.06 -15.75 -9.00
N ILE A 75 -3.38 -15.64 -8.89
CA ILE A 75 -4.24 -16.67 -8.34
C ILE A 75 -5.28 -16.97 -9.42
N LYS A 76 -5.65 -18.23 -9.61
CA LYS A 76 -6.67 -18.59 -10.57
C LYS A 76 -8.00 -17.92 -10.22
N GLU A 77 -8.62 -17.28 -11.20
CA GLU A 77 -9.96 -16.69 -11.04
C GLU A 77 -11.00 -17.81 -10.92
N GLY A 78 -11.89 -17.68 -9.96
CA GLY A 78 -13.10 -18.49 -9.82
C GLY A 78 -14.34 -17.71 -10.23
N ASP A 79 -15.49 -18.16 -9.78
CA ASP A 79 -16.76 -17.52 -10.08
C ASP A 79 -16.98 -16.23 -9.30
N ASN A 80 -17.81 -15.34 -9.83
CA ASN A 80 -18.27 -14.11 -9.15
C ASN A 80 -17.15 -13.24 -8.58
N PHE A 81 -16.09 -13.00 -9.37
CA PHE A 81 -14.95 -12.17 -8.96
C PHE A 81 -14.23 -12.67 -7.69
N SER A 82 -14.19 -13.96 -7.47
CA SER A 82 -13.53 -14.59 -6.35
C SER A 82 -12.34 -15.44 -6.81
N PRO A 83 -11.36 -15.72 -5.94
CA PRO A 83 -10.30 -16.66 -6.26
C PRO A 83 -10.86 -18.08 -6.35
N ALA A 84 -10.34 -18.89 -7.28
CA ALA A 84 -10.64 -20.30 -7.34
C ALA A 84 -10.03 -21.06 -6.15
N ILE A 85 -10.81 -21.99 -5.59
CA ILE A 85 -10.39 -22.84 -4.48
C ILE A 85 -10.18 -24.25 -5.01
N GLY A 86 -9.01 -24.83 -4.75
CA GLY A 86 -8.70 -26.20 -5.09
C GLY A 86 -9.40 -27.22 -4.18
N MET A 87 -9.28 -28.50 -4.51
CA MET A 87 -9.91 -29.60 -3.75
C MET A 87 -9.44 -29.68 -2.29
N ASN A 88 -8.28 -29.15 -1.98
CA ASN A 88 -7.73 -29.06 -0.62
C ASN A 88 -8.15 -27.80 0.17
N GLY A 89 -9.05 -26.99 -0.38
CA GLY A 89 -9.50 -25.74 0.24
C GLY A 89 -8.53 -24.56 0.11
N SER A 90 -7.40 -24.71 -0.59
CA SER A 90 -6.42 -23.65 -0.78
C SER A 90 -6.63 -22.90 -2.11
N GLN A 91 -6.15 -21.67 -2.20
CA GLN A 91 -6.11 -20.93 -3.46
C GLN A 91 -5.16 -21.59 -4.46
N ILE A 92 -5.51 -21.50 -5.74
CA ILE A 92 -4.71 -22.06 -6.84
C ILE A 92 -3.83 -20.93 -7.39
N PHE A 93 -2.51 -21.03 -7.21
CA PHE A 93 -1.56 -20.05 -7.71
C PHE A 93 -1.27 -20.23 -9.19
N GLU A 94 -1.07 -19.12 -9.88
CA GLU A 94 -0.70 -19.06 -11.31
C GLU A 94 0.47 -18.09 -11.49
N ILE A 95 1.24 -18.31 -12.56
CA ILE A 95 2.29 -17.37 -12.97
C ILE A 95 1.62 -16.17 -13.66
N ALA A 96 1.96 -14.96 -13.23
CA ALA A 96 1.50 -13.74 -13.87
C ALA A 96 2.55 -13.26 -14.91
N ASP A 97 2.13 -13.01 -16.14
CA ASP A 97 2.94 -12.29 -17.12
C ASP A 97 2.85 -10.78 -16.83
N HIS A 98 3.84 -10.27 -16.12
CA HIS A 98 3.87 -8.88 -15.68
C HIS A 98 3.91 -7.89 -16.84
N VAL A 99 4.51 -8.23 -17.97
CA VAL A 99 4.62 -7.34 -19.13
C VAL A 99 3.27 -7.24 -19.85
N ALA A 100 2.64 -8.37 -20.16
CA ALA A 100 1.30 -8.39 -20.76
C ALA A 100 0.26 -7.73 -19.85
N LEU A 101 0.35 -7.97 -18.54
CA LEU A 101 -0.51 -7.34 -17.53
C LEU A 101 -0.32 -5.83 -17.52
N TRP A 102 0.94 -5.35 -17.55
CA TRP A 102 1.26 -3.94 -17.54
C TRP A 102 0.74 -3.21 -18.78
N GLN A 103 0.82 -3.80 -19.96
CA GLN A 103 0.26 -3.24 -21.19
C GLN A 103 -1.25 -2.98 -21.04
N LYS A 104 -1.97 -3.86 -20.35
CA LYS A 104 -3.40 -3.66 -20.09
C LYS A 104 -3.68 -2.60 -19.00
N MET A 105 -2.76 -2.42 -18.07
CA MET A 105 -2.79 -1.27 -17.15
C MET A 105 -2.60 0.06 -17.91
N GLU A 106 -1.68 0.14 -18.86
CA GLU A 106 -1.46 1.30 -19.72
C GLU A 106 -2.71 1.66 -20.54
N GLU A 107 -3.44 0.65 -21.05
CA GLU A 107 -4.72 0.85 -21.73
C GLU A 107 -5.76 1.53 -20.83
N GLN A 108 -5.73 1.29 -19.51
CA GLN A 108 -6.66 1.95 -18.58
C GLN A 108 -6.35 3.45 -18.41
N VAL A 109 -5.06 3.82 -18.50
CA VAL A 109 -4.64 5.23 -18.52
C VAL A 109 -5.11 5.89 -19.81
N THR A 110 -4.88 5.26 -20.96
CA THR A 110 -5.32 5.76 -22.26
C THR A 110 -6.84 5.93 -22.35
N ALA A 111 -7.59 5.02 -21.72
CA ALA A 111 -9.04 5.08 -21.64
C ALA A 111 -9.59 6.05 -20.59
N GLY A 112 -8.72 6.75 -19.84
CA GLY A 112 -9.10 7.73 -18.83
C GLY A 112 -9.67 7.12 -17.53
N ARG A 113 -9.62 5.80 -17.33
CA ARG A 113 -10.13 5.13 -16.14
C ARG A 113 -9.14 5.14 -14.95
N ALA A 114 -7.86 5.36 -15.22
CA ALA A 114 -6.85 5.61 -14.20
C ALA A 114 -5.98 6.80 -14.64
N LYS A 115 -5.67 7.73 -13.75
CA LYS A 115 -4.74 8.84 -14.04
C LYS A 115 -3.29 8.40 -14.02
N SER A 116 -2.95 7.44 -13.17
CA SER A 116 -1.61 6.87 -13.02
C SER A 116 -1.70 5.40 -12.63
N ILE A 117 -0.61 4.68 -12.89
CA ILE A 117 -0.52 3.24 -12.61
C ILE A 117 0.78 2.90 -11.88
N GLY A 118 0.76 1.83 -11.10
CA GLY A 118 1.90 1.42 -10.29
C GLY A 118 1.84 -0.04 -9.86
N LEU A 119 2.76 -0.40 -9.00
CA LEU A 119 3.01 -1.75 -8.54
C LEU A 119 2.88 -1.83 -7.02
N SER A 120 2.55 -3.00 -6.49
CA SER A 120 2.59 -3.27 -5.06
C SER A 120 3.22 -4.63 -4.78
N ASN A 121 4.11 -4.68 -3.78
CA ASN A 121 4.81 -5.89 -3.37
C ASN A 121 5.78 -6.50 -4.42
N PHE A 122 6.24 -5.71 -5.37
CA PHE A 122 7.22 -6.12 -6.38
C PHE A 122 8.65 -5.90 -5.87
N ASN A 123 9.56 -6.83 -6.17
CA ASN A 123 10.99 -6.65 -5.94
C ASN A 123 11.67 -5.92 -7.12
N GLN A 124 12.94 -5.53 -6.95
CA GLN A 124 13.67 -4.74 -7.94
C GLN A 124 13.72 -5.42 -9.32
N THR A 125 13.94 -6.75 -9.38
CA THR A 125 13.99 -7.50 -10.64
C THR A 125 12.65 -7.47 -11.37
N GLN A 126 11.55 -7.65 -10.64
CA GLN A 126 10.21 -7.61 -11.20
C GLN A 126 9.83 -6.19 -11.67
N ILE A 127 10.22 -5.16 -10.90
CA ILE A 127 10.02 -3.76 -11.31
C ILE A 127 10.79 -3.46 -12.58
N LEU A 128 12.05 -3.86 -12.69
CA LEU A 128 12.87 -3.65 -13.90
C LEU A 128 12.29 -4.37 -15.12
N ASN A 129 11.76 -5.58 -14.95
CA ASN A 129 11.09 -6.29 -16.04
C ASN A 129 9.91 -5.48 -16.60
N VAL A 130 9.05 -4.95 -15.73
CA VAL A 130 7.96 -4.05 -16.13
C VAL A 130 8.51 -2.75 -16.72
N TYR A 131 9.40 -2.07 -15.99
CA TYR A 131 9.92 -0.75 -16.34
C TYR A 131 10.57 -0.73 -17.73
N ASN A 132 11.38 -1.72 -18.06
CA ASN A 132 12.10 -1.78 -19.34
C ASN A 132 11.16 -2.00 -20.54
N ASN A 133 10.02 -2.68 -20.34
CA ASN A 133 9.04 -2.97 -21.38
C ASN A 133 7.85 -1.99 -21.40
N ALA A 134 7.74 -1.10 -20.41
CA ALA A 134 6.62 -0.16 -20.28
C ALA A 134 6.75 1.04 -21.23
N LYS A 135 5.63 1.47 -21.83
CA LYS A 135 5.47 2.79 -22.49
C LYS A 135 5.18 3.87 -21.44
N ILE A 136 4.27 3.58 -20.53
CA ILE A 136 3.97 4.41 -19.34
C ILE A 136 4.68 3.76 -18.16
N LYS A 137 5.71 4.42 -17.61
CA LYS A 137 6.50 3.87 -16.51
C LYS A 137 5.68 3.77 -15.22
N PRO A 138 5.94 2.76 -14.35
CA PRO A 138 5.34 2.73 -13.02
C PRO A 138 5.62 4.03 -12.26
N SER A 139 4.58 4.68 -11.76
CA SER A 139 4.70 5.93 -11.01
C SER A 139 4.77 5.73 -9.51
N ASN A 140 4.32 4.57 -9.02
CA ASN A 140 4.28 4.25 -7.60
C ASN A 140 4.68 2.79 -7.35
N LEU A 141 5.35 2.57 -6.20
CA LEU A 141 5.56 1.25 -5.61
C LEU A 141 5.03 1.27 -4.18
N GLN A 142 3.97 0.49 -3.92
CA GLN A 142 3.42 0.33 -2.58
C GLN A 142 3.95 -0.95 -1.94
N VAL A 143 4.64 -0.82 -0.80
CA VAL A 143 5.23 -1.94 -0.07
C VAL A 143 5.08 -1.76 1.44
N GLU A 144 5.26 -2.85 2.21
CA GLU A 144 5.45 -2.76 3.64
C GLU A 144 6.68 -1.92 3.96
N SER A 145 6.51 -0.84 4.75
CA SER A 145 7.65 -0.07 5.25
C SER A 145 7.32 0.65 6.56
N HIS A 146 8.21 0.50 7.55
CA HIS A 146 8.11 1.07 8.88
C HIS A 146 9.48 1.02 9.57
N ALA A 147 9.60 1.50 10.81
CA ALA A 147 10.88 1.62 11.51
C ALA A 147 11.67 0.31 11.65
N TYR A 148 10.98 -0.85 11.75
CA TYR A 148 11.66 -2.16 11.76
C TYR A 148 12.05 -2.67 10.37
N PHE A 149 11.43 -2.14 9.30
CA PHE A 149 11.63 -2.58 7.93
C PHE A 149 11.56 -1.39 6.96
N LYS A 150 12.67 -0.66 6.84
CA LYS A 150 12.73 0.60 6.08
C LYS A 150 12.82 0.44 4.57
N GLN A 151 13.21 -0.74 4.09
CA GLN A 151 13.40 -1.00 2.65
C GLN A 151 14.38 -0.01 1.99
N THR A 152 15.49 0.32 2.65
CA THR A 152 16.40 1.40 2.22
C THR A 152 16.90 1.22 0.78
N GLU A 153 17.34 0.02 0.41
CA GLU A 153 17.83 -0.27 -0.96
C GLU A 153 16.72 -0.12 -2.00
N LEU A 154 15.52 -0.62 -1.70
CA LEU A 154 14.36 -0.52 -2.58
C LEU A 154 13.91 0.94 -2.73
N ARG A 155 13.97 1.73 -1.67
CA ARG A 155 13.68 3.16 -1.67
C ARG A 155 14.64 3.93 -2.58
N GLU A 156 15.95 3.70 -2.46
CA GLU A 156 16.95 4.35 -3.32
C GLU A 156 16.78 3.90 -4.79
N PHE A 157 16.45 2.63 -5.02
CA PHE A 157 16.10 2.14 -6.34
C PHE A 157 14.89 2.89 -6.93
N CYS A 158 13.81 3.03 -6.17
CA CYS A 158 12.62 3.77 -6.60
C CYS A 158 12.95 5.22 -6.92
N LYS A 159 13.72 5.90 -6.05
CA LYS A 159 14.15 7.28 -6.27
C LYS A 159 14.94 7.44 -7.57
N LYS A 160 15.88 6.53 -7.85
CA LYS A 160 16.67 6.52 -9.11
C LYS A 160 15.80 6.39 -10.35
N HIS A 161 14.66 5.71 -10.26
CA HIS A 161 13.74 5.46 -11.37
C HIS A 161 12.53 6.41 -11.39
N SER A 162 12.52 7.45 -10.54
CA SER A 162 11.40 8.40 -10.38
C SER A 162 10.08 7.72 -10.00
N ILE A 163 10.14 6.64 -9.23
CA ILE A 163 9.00 5.90 -8.68
C ILE A 163 8.74 6.38 -7.26
N VAL A 164 7.54 6.87 -6.97
CA VAL A 164 7.15 7.26 -5.62
C VAL A 164 6.91 6.00 -4.78
N MET A 165 7.52 5.93 -3.59
CA MET A 165 7.27 4.83 -2.67
C MET A 165 6.11 5.15 -1.74
N THR A 166 5.19 4.19 -1.56
CA THR A 166 4.10 4.25 -0.58
C THR A 166 4.28 3.13 0.45
N ALA A 167 4.27 3.51 1.72
CA ALA A 167 4.41 2.60 2.85
C ALA A 167 3.04 2.14 3.36
N TYR A 168 2.69 0.87 3.16
CA TYR A 168 1.60 0.29 3.94
C TYR A 168 2.13 -0.23 5.28
N ALA A 169 1.23 -0.42 6.25
CA ALA A 169 1.58 -0.77 7.63
C ALA A 169 2.65 0.13 8.28
N PRO A 170 2.61 1.48 8.09
CA PRO A 170 3.69 2.38 8.55
C PRO A 170 3.87 2.41 10.07
N LEU A 171 2.91 1.89 10.82
CA LEU A 171 2.95 1.72 12.29
C LEU A 171 3.32 0.30 12.74
N GLY A 172 3.74 -0.58 11.80
CA GLY A 172 4.09 -1.98 12.09
C GLY A 172 2.88 -2.88 12.37
N SER A 173 1.65 -2.44 12.02
CA SER A 173 0.40 -3.24 12.19
C SER A 173 0.31 -3.96 13.54
N PRO A 174 0.37 -3.26 14.67
CA PRO A 174 0.64 -3.87 15.98
C PRO A 174 -0.33 -4.99 16.36
N ASN A 175 -1.59 -4.92 15.97
CA ASN A 175 -2.56 -5.96 16.27
C ASN A 175 -2.33 -7.20 15.39
N THR A 176 -2.24 -7.03 14.07
CA THR A 176 -2.10 -8.12 13.11
C THR A 176 -0.73 -8.78 13.20
N ALA A 177 0.35 -7.99 13.31
CA ALA A 177 1.72 -8.53 13.45
C ALA A 177 1.90 -9.33 14.73
N ASN A 178 1.35 -8.85 15.85
CA ASN A 178 1.41 -9.55 17.12
C ASN A 178 0.64 -10.87 17.09
N GLU A 179 -0.50 -10.94 16.41
CA GLU A 179 -1.26 -12.19 16.25
C GLU A 179 -0.55 -13.18 15.32
N LEU A 180 -0.05 -12.72 14.18
CA LEU A 180 0.61 -13.56 13.18
C LEU A 180 1.94 -14.16 13.65
N HIS A 181 2.69 -13.42 14.47
CA HIS A 181 4.05 -13.80 14.86
C HIS A 181 4.20 -14.18 16.32
N LYS A 182 3.11 -14.20 17.10
CA LYS A 182 3.13 -14.58 18.52
C LYS A 182 3.79 -15.94 18.72
N GLY A 183 4.79 -15.98 19.59
CA GLY A 183 5.57 -17.18 19.90
C GLY A 183 6.52 -17.65 18.78
N THR A 184 6.72 -16.85 17.73
CA THR A 184 7.67 -17.15 16.64
C THR A 184 8.96 -16.34 16.79
N SER A 185 10.00 -16.71 16.01
CA SER A 185 11.25 -15.93 15.94
C SER A 185 11.09 -14.54 15.30
N LYS A 186 9.93 -14.24 14.73
CA LYS A 186 9.57 -12.94 14.12
C LYS A 186 8.76 -12.06 15.08
N GLU A 187 8.47 -12.52 16.30
CA GLU A 187 7.77 -11.70 17.29
C GLU A 187 8.64 -10.50 17.69
N LEU A 188 8.11 -9.30 17.48
CA LEU A 188 8.77 -8.03 17.83
C LEU A 188 7.82 -7.18 18.67
N PRO A 189 8.36 -6.37 19.59
CA PRO A 189 7.56 -5.41 20.34
C PRO A 189 6.80 -4.45 19.40
N SER A 190 5.62 -4.02 19.85
CA SER A 190 4.87 -3.01 19.09
C SER A 190 5.66 -1.71 18.99
N LEU A 191 5.88 -1.18 17.79
CA LEU A 191 6.60 0.08 17.55
C LEU A 191 6.03 1.25 18.36
N ILE A 192 4.71 1.37 18.44
CA ILE A 192 4.04 2.44 19.21
C ILE A 192 4.22 2.27 20.74
N GLY A 193 4.65 1.10 21.19
CA GLY A 193 4.88 0.78 22.60
C GLY A 193 6.32 1.04 23.06
N LEU A 194 7.26 1.21 22.13
CA LEU A 194 8.68 1.32 22.44
C LEU A 194 8.99 2.57 23.28
N PRO A 195 9.83 2.44 24.34
CA PRO A 195 10.24 3.56 25.18
C PRO A 195 10.89 4.68 24.37
N GLU A 196 11.77 4.36 23.42
CA GLU A 196 12.47 5.32 22.56
C GLU A 196 11.51 6.16 21.71
N ILE A 197 10.47 5.54 21.17
CA ILE A 197 9.45 6.24 20.39
C ILE A 197 8.58 7.13 21.28
N LYS A 198 8.24 6.67 22.49
CA LYS A 198 7.48 7.46 23.47
C LYS A 198 8.27 8.67 23.98
N GLU A 199 9.59 8.53 24.20
CA GLU A 199 10.48 9.64 24.58
C GLU A 199 10.47 10.73 23.51
N ILE A 200 10.65 10.33 22.23
CA ILE A 200 10.59 11.27 21.10
C ILE A 200 9.20 11.92 21.00
N ALA A 201 8.12 11.14 21.17
CA ALA A 201 6.76 11.64 21.14
C ALA A 201 6.52 12.72 22.21
N HIS A 202 6.99 12.47 23.42
CA HIS A 202 6.91 13.46 24.53
C HIS A 202 7.65 14.76 24.19
N LYS A 203 8.85 14.67 23.60
CA LYS A 203 9.65 15.85 23.18
C LYS A 203 8.88 16.77 22.23
N TYR A 204 8.07 16.22 21.33
CA TYR A 204 7.30 16.99 20.34
C TYR A 204 5.85 17.24 20.75
N ASN A 205 5.43 16.82 21.94
CA ASN A 205 4.05 16.83 22.39
C ASN A 205 3.10 16.17 21.37
N LYS A 206 3.54 15.02 20.86
CA LYS A 206 2.83 14.19 19.85
C LYS A 206 2.69 12.76 20.37
N THR A 207 1.88 11.97 19.68
CA THR A 207 1.77 10.53 19.98
C THR A 207 2.87 9.73 19.30
N ALA A 208 3.13 8.52 19.78
CA ALA A 208 4.06 7.58 19.15
C ALA A 208 3.69 7.29 17.69
N ALA A 209 2.39 7.21 17.38
CA ALA A 209 1.90 7.00 16.01
C ALA A 209 2.26 8.19 15.12
N GLN A 210 2.04 9.42 15.58
CA GLN A 210 2.39 10.64 14.84
C GLN A 210 3.89 10.72 14.55
N VAL A 211 4.75 10.39 15.53
CA VAL A 211 6.21 10.36 15.35
C VAL A 211 6.61 9.34 14.27
N LEU A 212 6.09 8.12 14.32
CA LEU A 212 6.39 7.08 13.32
C LEU A 212 5.91 7.48 11.92
N LEU A 213 4.71 8.05 11.81
CA LEU A 213 4.19 8.54 10.54
C LEU A 213 5.00 9.72 9.99
N ARG A 214 5.39 10.65 10.88
CA ARG A 214 6.25 11.77 10.49
C ARG A 214 7.61 11.31 9.99
N HIS A 215 8.20 10.30 10.64
CA HIS A 215 9.46 9.68 10.19
C HIS A 215 9.34 9.15 8.75
N VAL A 216 8.27 8.42 8.42
CA VAL A 216 8.03 7.89 7.07
C VAL A 216 7.86 9.03 6.06
N VAL A 217 7.02 10.02 6.36
CA VAL A 217 6.74 11.15 5.46
C VAL A 217 7.98 12.04 5.28
N GLN A 218 8.74 12.27 6.35
CA GLN A 218 9.97 13.07 6.30
C GLN A 218 11.08 12.37 5.51
N ALA A 219 11.04 11.04 5.37
CA ALA A 219 11.89 10.28 4.48
C ALA A 219 11.46 10.37 2.99
N GLY A 220 10.41 11.14 2.65
CA GLY A 220 9.88 11.27 1.29
C GLY A 220 8.99 10.11 0.84
N ILE A 221 8.44 9.33 1.77
CA ILE A 221 7.59 8.17 1.52
C ILE A 221 6.15 8.54 1.84
N VAL A 222 5.20 8.12 1.01
CA VAL A 222 3.76 8.27 1.30
C VAL A 222 3.33 7.26 2.34
N ALA A 223 2.69 7.70 3.43
CA ALA A 223 2.20 6.82 4.49
C ALA A 223 0.68 6.62 4.39
N ILE A 224 0.22 5.36 4.46
CA ILE A 224 -1.20 5.00 4.41
C ILE A 224 -1.61 4.19 5.66
N PRO A 225 -1.67 4.83 6.85
CA PRO A 225 -2.06 4.15 8.08
C PRO A 225 -3.56 3.80 8.06
N LYS A 226 -3.89 2.54 8.33
CA LYS A 226 -5.29 2.08 8.46
C LYS A 226 -5.79 2.32 9.87
N SER A 227 -6.96 2.94 10.01
CA SER A 227 -7.69 2.99 11.29
C SER A 227 -9.21 2.98 11.05
N SER A 228 -9.94 2.26 11.90
CA SER A 228 -11.41 2.33 12.01
C SER A 228 -11.88 3.26 13.15
N ASN A 229 -10.96 3.80 13.94
CA ASN A 229 -11.24 4.75 15.00
C ASN A 229 -11.09 6.18 14.47
N LYS A 230 -12.15 7.00 14.60
CA LYS A 230 -12.21 8.36 14.07
C LYS A 230 -11.15 9.30 14.65
N ASP A 231 -10.86 9.15 15.95
CA ASP A 231 -9.91 10.04 16.63
C ASP A 231 -8.48 9.69 16.20
N ARG A 232 -8.14 8.39 16.09
CA ARG A 232 -6.88 7.96 15.51
C ARG A 232 -6.72 8.33 14.04
N GLN A 233 -7.80 8.39 13.25
CA GLN A 233 -7.72 8.90 11.88
C GLN A 233 -7.33 10.39 11.85
N ARG A 234 -7.90 11.22 12.73
CA ARG A 234 -7.54 12.64 12.87
C ARG A 234 -6.08 12.79 13.34
N GLU A 235 -5.71 12.05 14.38
CA GLU A 235 -4.36 12.01 14.92
C GLU A 235 -3.33 11.62 13.86
N ASN A 236 -3.57 10.55 13.09
CA ASN A 236 -2.68 10.12 12.02
C ASN A 236 -2.52 11.17 10.90
N PHE A 237 -3.47 12.06 10.74
CA PHE A 237 -3.42 13.15 9.76
C PHE A 237 -2.70 14.39 10.28
N ASP A 238 -2.66 14.60 11.60
CA ASP A 238 -2.05 15.74 12.29
C ASP A 238 -0.53 15.54 12.50
N ILE A 239 0.22 15.48 11.39
CA ILE A 239 1.67 15.19 11.37
C ILE A 239 2.51 16.20 10.58
N PHE A 240 1.90 17.29 10.13
CA PHE A 240 2.56 18.26 9.24
C PHE A 240 3.01 19.54 9.96
N ASP A 241 2.68 19.72 11.23
CA ASP A 241 2.97 20.87 12.05
C ASP A 241 4.28 20.78 12.86
N PHE A 242 5.02 19.66 12.74
CA PHE A 242 6.30 19.45 13.39
C PHE A 242 7.30 18.74 12.46
N THR A 243 8.58 18.81 12.80
CA THR A 243 9.68 18.15 12.06
C THR A 243 10.59 17.46 13.07
N LEU A 244 10.88 16.18 12.83
CA LEU A 244 11.84 15.41 13.63
C LEU A 244 13.26 15.92 13.37
N SER A 245 14.08 16.05 14.42
CA SER A 245 15.50 16.36 14.30
C SER A 245 16.25 15.16 13.68
N GLU A 246 17.45 15.44 13.13
CA GLU A 246 18.31 14.39 12.58
C GLU A 246 18.66 13.34 13.66
N GLU A 247 18.91 13.78 14.90
CA GLU A 247 19.18 12.88 16.02
C GLU A 247 18.01 11.91 16.30
N ASP A 248 16.77 12.43 16.29
CA ASP A 248 15.58 11.60 16.51
C ASP A 248 15.31 10.65 15.34
N ILE A 249 15.55 11.11 14.11
CA ILE A 249 15.51 10.24 12.91
C ILE A 249 16.53 9.11 13.04
N GLU A 250 17.77 9.41 13.47
CA GLU A 250 18.80 8.39 13.68
C GLU A 250 18.44 7.41 14.78
N LYS A 251 17.82 7.85 15.88
CA LYS A 251 17.31 6.95 16.92
C LYS A 251 16.26 5.99 16.36
N ILE A 252 15.32 6.47 15.57
CA ILE A 252 14.30 5.65 14.92
C ILE A 252 14.94 4.69 13.90
N ASN A 253 15.91 5.16 13.13
CA ASN A 253 16.62 4.38 12.12
C ASN A 253 17.37 3.17 12.70
N LYS A 254 17.85 3.25 13.95
CA LYS A 254 18.52 2.15 14.65
C LYS A 254 17.58 1.00 15.02
N LEU A 255 16.26 1.18 14.91
CA LEU A 255 15.28 0.13 15.14
C LEU A 255 15.22 -0.89 13.99
N GLU A 256 15.80 -0.61 12.84
CA GLU A 256 15.84 -1.49 11.65
C GLU A 256 16.24 -2.93 12.01
N LYS A 257 15.47 -3.90 11.51
CA LYS A 257 15.69 -5.35 11.71
C LYS A 257 15.89 -6.12 10.40
N GLY A 258 15.93 -5.42 9.26
CA GLY A 258 15.97 -6.05 7.95
C GLY A 258 14.80 -7.01 7.74
N GLU A 259 15.03 -8.14 7.12
CA GLU A 259 13.98 -9.14 6.83
C GLU A 259 13.28 -9.69 8.08
N LYS A 260 13.90 -9.63 9.27
CA LYS A 260 13.22 -9.99 10.52
C LYS A 260 12.14 -8.99 10.89
N GLY A 261 12.24 -7.76 10.40
CA GLY A 261 11.23 -6.72 10.59
C GLY A 261 10.02 -6.83 9.65
N ARG A 262 10.08 -7.64 8.61
CA ARG A 262 8.97 -7.86 7.68
C ARG A 262 7.86 -8.68 8.36
N PHE A 263 6.69 -8.10 8.47
CA PHE A 263 5.52 -8.77 9.05
C PHE A 263 4.65 -9.49 8.02
N PHE A 264 4.60 -8.98 6.78
CA PHE A 264 3.77 -9.54 5.72
C PHE A 264 4.66 -10.24 4.68
N ASP A 265 4.92 -11.53 4.90
CA ASP A 265 5.61 -12.39 3.93
C ASP A 265 4.55 -13.15 3.12
N PHE A 266 4.14 -12.56 2.00
CA PHE A 266 3.21 -13.21 1.08
C PHE A 266 3.91 -14.37 0.37
N LEU A 267 3.95 -15.55 1.02
CA LEU A 267 4.42 -16.83 0.47
C LEU A 267 5.92 -16.89 0.09
N GLY A 268 6.78 -16.10 0.71
CA GLY A 268 8.20 -16.04 0.38
C GLY A 268 8.49 -15.45 -1.01
N ILE A 269 7.53 -14.75 -1.59
CA ILE A 269 7.55 -14.23 -2.98
C ILE A 269 8.52 -13.06 -3.13
N ASN A 270 8.97 -12.48 -2.04
CA ASN A 270 9.87 -11.32 -2.03
C ASN A 270 11.36 -11.71 -1.87
N LYS A 271 11.72 -12.98 -2.03
CA LYS A 271 13.11 -13.45 -2.01
C LYS A 271 13.71 -13.50 -3.39
#